data_13d7bfd9d99c66722ca65501c63e72b6
#
_entry.id   13d7bfd9d99c66722ca65501c63e72b6
#
_cell.length_a   1.000
_cell.length_b   1.000
_cell.length_c   1.000
_cell.angle_alpha   90.00
_cell.angle_beta   90.00
_cell.angle_gamma   90.00
#
_symmetry.space_group_name_H-M   'P 1'
#
loop_
_entity.id
_entity.type
_entity.pdbx_description
1 polymer ?
#
loop_
_entity_poly.entity_id
_entity_poly.type
_entity_poly.pdbx_seq_one_letter_code
_entity_poly.pdbx_strand_id
1 'polypeptide(L)'
;MRFFILITLLYFFAGCSVKEYKLFQVEEQEKGQADNNSISHIEKTPSRQELNIAYSAKIIPNDILEIDIYNMNKRSNIMMREGGTATLPNNKYIVYGDGTILLPLLNSVSVQGLSIKELNNQLTQKYREFLKSPYVKSSIKNHKIYVLGEVVKKGVIPIPGETISVIEAIAQSGGLTDHAVRDRIRVISEEGGKYVMNTLNLHNFNTLNSHNLMLKNNSIVYIEPKESKAIKVKINDYLPIIQAVSSVLSTFVNIKYLGN
;
A
#
# COMPACT_ATOMS: atom_id res chain seq x y z
N MET A 1 -53.03 18.72 -5.44
CA MET A 1 -52.14 17.84 -6.21
C MET A 1 -50.67 18.34 -6.28
N ARG A 2 -50.42 19.63 -6.52
CA ARG A 2 -49.03 20.18 -6.58
C ARG A 2 -48.26 20.14 -5.24
N PHE A 3 -48.96 20.25 -4.11
CA PHE A 3 -48.34 20.20 -2.77
C PHE A 3 -47.87 18.79 -2.36
N PHE A 4 -48.58 17.75 -2.81
CA PHE A 4 -48.25 16.36 -2.54
C PHE A 4 -47.00 15.90 -3.30
N ILE A 5 -46.79 16.41 -4.51
CA ILE A 5 -45.60 16.11 -5.34
C ILE A 5 -44.33 16.73 -4.71
N LEU A 6 -44.46 17.91 -4.10
CA LEU A 6 -43.33 18.59 -3.44
C LEU A 6 -42.91 17.88 -2.16
N ILE A 7 -43.83 17.31 -1.40
CA ILE A 7 -43.54 16.55 -0.16
C ILE A 7 -42.91 15.18 -0.51
N THR A 8 -43.35 14.50 -1.56
CA THR A 8 -42.71 13.24 -2.01
C THR A 8 -41.32 13.46 -2.57
N LEU A 9 -41.05 14.62 -3.20
CA LEU A 9 -39.68 14.96 -3.66
C LEU A 9 -38.74 15.25 -2.50
N LEU A 10 -39.24 15.80 -1.39
CA LEU A 10 -38.43 16.09 -0.18
C LEU A 10 -37.97 14.81 0.56
N TYR A 11 -38.78 13.74 0.51
CA TYR A 11 -38.43 12.45 1.13
C TYR A 11 -37.32 11.70 0.39
N PHE A 12 -37.09 11.99 -0.89
CA PHE A 12 -35.99 11.37 -1.65
C PHE A 12 -34.59 11.93 -1.34
N PHE A 13 -34.48 13.09 -0.67
CA PHE A 13 -33.20 13.71 -0.31
C PHE A 13 -32.68 13.33 1.10
N ALA A 14 -33.41 12.56 1.88
CA ALA A 14 -33.07 12.26 3.28
C ALA A 14 -32.11 11.04 3.47
N GLY A 15 -31.43 10.56 2.44
CA GLY A 15 -30.74 9.28 2.46
C GLY A 15 -29.24 9.26 2.16
N CYS A 16 -28.50 10.37 2.24
CA CYS A 16 -27.03 10.28 2.15
C CYS A 16 -26.41 10.03 3.52
N SER A 17 -26.12 8.76 3.82
CA SER A 17 -25.38 8.39 5.03
C SER A 17 -23.95 8.89 4.95
N VAL A 18 -23.59 9.88 5.78
CA VAL A 18 -22.22 10.41 5.96
C VAL A 18 -21.27 9.35 6.51
N LYS A 19 -21.80 8.23 7.05
CA LYS A 19 -21.03 7.13 7.65
C LYS A 19 -20.00 6.52 6.67
N GLU A 20 -20.28 6.58 5.39
CA GLU A 20 -19.48 5.98 4.31
C GLU A 20 -18.11 6.65 4.07
N TYR A 21 -17.95 7.89 4.55
CA TYR A 21 -16.70 8.66 4.39
C TYR A 21 -15.80 8.67 5.63
N LYS A 22 -16.29 8.18 6.76
CA LYS A 22 -15.51 8.12 8.00
C LYS A 22 -14.62 6.88 7.99
N LEU A 23 -13.38 7.05 8.43
CA LEU A 23 -12.41 5.96 8.62
C LEU A 23 -12.18 5.74 10.11
N PHE A 24 -11.74 4.54 10.48
CA PHE A 24 -11.27 4.17 11.83
C PHE A 24 -12.25 4.51 12.94
N GLN A 25 -13.54 4.19 12.75
CA GLN A 25 -14.55 4.36 13.79
C GLN A 25 -14.42 3.23 14.83
N VAL A 26 -14.48 3.60 16.09
CA VAL A 26 -14.68 2.63 17.19
C VAL A 26 -16.16 2.26 17.20
N GLU A 27 -16.49 0.99 17.09
CA GLU A 27 -17.87 0.53 17.29
C GLU A 27 -18.22 0.76 18.78
N GLU A 28 -19.08 1.74 19.05
CA GLU A 28 -19.71 1.88 20.37
C GLU A 28 -20.56 0.60 20.58
N GLN A 29 -20.09 -0.30 21.43
CA GLN A 29 -20.93 -1.36 21.95
C GLN A 29 -22.12 -0.71 22.62
N GLU A 30 -23.31 -1.16 22.27
CA GLU A 30 -24.59 -0.66 22.76
C GLU A 30 -24.51 -0.38 24.26
N LYS A 31 -24.97 0.83 24.65
CA LYS A 31 -25.03 1.31 26.02
C LYS A 31 -25.86 0.39 26.91
N GLY A 32 -25.21 -0.61 27.51
CA GLY A 32 -25.66 -1.30 28.68
C GLY A 32 -24.81 -0.84 29.86
N GLN A 33 -25.39 0.02 30.71
CA GLN A 33 -24.93 0.45 32.03
C GLN A 33 -23.55 1.15 32.10
N ALA A 34 -23.60 2.43 32.42
CA ALA A 34 -22.49 3.26 32.76
C ALA A 34 -21.78 2.73 34.03
N ASP A 35 -20.65 2.10 33.83
CA ASP A 35 -19.62 1.93 34.86
C ASP A 35 -18.45 2.83 34.50
N ASN A 36 -18.19 3.82 35.37
CA ASN A 36 -17.22 4.90 35.19
C ASN A 36 -15.74 4.46 35.29
N ASN A 37 -15.40 3.23 34.89
CA ASN A 37 -14.04 2.69 35.02
C ASN A 37 -13.47 2.01 33.76
N SER A 38 -14.01 2.26 32.57
CA SER A 38 -13.64 1.52 31.37
C SER A 38 -12.78 2.29 30.35
N ILE A 39 -11.79 3.05 30.83
CA ILE A 39 -10.70 3.57 29.94
C ILE A 39 -9.51 2.58 29.87
N SER A 40 -9.60 1.38 30.42
CA SER A 40 -8.46 0.46 30.58
C SER A 40 -8.44 -0.78 29.69
N HIS A 41 -9.27 -0.90 28.68
CA HIS A 41 -9.16 -1.98 27.70
C HIS A 41 -8.91 -1.46 26.28
N ILE A 42 -7.85 -0.66 26.12
CA ILE A 42 -7.10 -0.69 24.87
C ILE A 42 -6.35 -2.02 24.94
N GLU A 43 -6.87 -3.06 24.28
CA GLU A 43 -6.07 -4.25 23.97
C GLU A 43 -4.73 -3.76 23.45
N LYS A 44 -3.65 -4.25 24.06
CA LYS A 44 -2.29 -3.86 23.68
C LYS A 44 -2.14 -3.97 22.18
N THR A 45 -2.23 -2.83 21.47
CA THR A 45 -1.90 -2.76 20.06
C THR A 45 -0.47 -3.28 19.94
N PRO A 46 -0.22 -4.34 19.16
CA PRO A 46 1.14 -4.82 18.97
C PRO A 46 1.98 -3.64 18.49
N SER A 47 3.10 -3.40 19.14
CA SER A 47 3.98 -2.31 18.77
C SER A 47 4.44 -2.51 17.31
N ARG A 48 4.73 -1.40 16.61
CA ARG A 48 5.28 -1.47 15.24
C ARG A 48 6.50 -2.41 15.17
N GLN A 49 7.22 -2.58 16.27
CA GLN A 49 8.33 -3.52 16.40
C GLN A 49 7.86 -4.98 16.42
N GLU A 50 6.76 -5.30 17.11
CA GLU A 50 6.19 -6.65 17.13
C GLU A 50 5.58 -7.03 15.78
N LEU A 51 4.95 -6.09 15.08
CA LEU A 51 4.46 -6.29 13.71
C LEU A 51 5.63 -6.48 12.71
N ASN A 52 6.74 -5.76 12.88
CA ASN A 52 7.94 -5.90 12.06
C ASN A 52 8.75 -7.18 12.36
N ILE A 53 8.69 -7.69 13.59
CA ILE A 53 9.36 -8.97 13.96
C ILE A 53 8.63 -10.16 13.30
N ALA A 54 7.32 -10.05 13.09
CA ALA A 54 6.53 -11.12 12.46
C ALA A 54 6.82 -11.29 10.96
N TYR A 55 7.39 -10.29 10.28
CA TYR A 55 7.72 -10.37 8.86
C TYR A 55 9.10 -9.77 8.56
N SER A 56 10.05 -10.65 8.29
CA SER A 56 11.34 -10.29 7.69
C SER A 56 11.34 -10.71 6.24
N ALA A 57 11.57 -9.76 5.34
CA ALA A 57 11.66 -10.03 3.92
C ALA A 57 12.81 -11.02 3.66
N LYS A 58 12.54 -12.09 2.90
CA LYS A 58 13.55 -13.05 2.46
C LYS A 58 14.05 -12.65 1.08
N ILE A 59 15.35 -12.78 0.88
CA ILE A 59 16.03 -12.51 -0.39
C ILE A 59 15.62 -13.59 -1.39
N ILE A 60 15.22 -13.17 -2.57
CA ILE A 60 14.83 -14.04 -3.68
C ILE A 60 15.63 -13.71 -4.95
N PRO A 61 15.70 -14.63 -5.93
CA PRO A 61 16.29 -14.34 -7.22
C PRO A 61 15.70 -13.08 -7.88
N ASN A 62 16.54 -12.32 -8.59
CA ASN A 62 16.26 -11.00 -9.17
C ASN A 62 16.12 -9.86 -8.16
N ASP A 63 16.35 -10.07 -6.86
CA ASP A 63 16.49 -8.95 -5.94
C ASP A 63 17.75 -8.14 -6.26
N ILE A 64 17.65 -6.83 -6.08
CA ILE A 64 18.77 -5.90 -6.18
C ILE A 64 19.17 -5.51 -4.76
N LEU A 65 20.31 -6.03 -4.32
CA LEU A 65 20.89 -5.74 -3.02
C LEU A 65 21.85 -4.56 -3.12
N GLU A 66 21.64 -3.53 -2.34
CA GLU A 66 22.65 -2.51 -2.08
C GLU A 66 23.43 -2.93 -0.83
N ILE A 67 24.75 -3.08 -0.98
CA ILE A 67 25.62 -3.61 0.07
C ILE A 67 26.77 -2.64 0.29
N ASP A 68 26.83 -2.06 1.49
CA ASP A 68 27.89 -1.19 1.93
C ASP A 68 28.79 -1.95 2.91
N ILE A 69 30.12 -1.92 2.67
CA ILE A 69 31.12 -2.58 3.47
C ILE A 69 32.03 -1.53 4.10
N TYR A 70 32.06 -1.50 5.41
CA TYR A 70 32.83 -0.55 6.19
C TYR A 70 33.98 -1.29 6.91
N ASN A 71 35.17 -0.67 6.98
CA ASN A 71 36.27 -1.13 7.80
C ASN A 71 36.39 -0.21 9.02
N MET A 72 35.95 -0.69 10.19
CA MET A 72 35.91 0.07 11.44
C MET A 72 37.27 0.01 12.15
N ASN A 73 38.31 0.62 11.58
CA ASN A 73 39.61 0.67 12.26
C ASN A 73 39.59 1.82 13.29
N LYS A 74 40.17 1.59 14.50
CA LYS A 74 40.14 2.52 15.65
C LYS A 74 40.70 3.94 15.39
N ARG A 75 41.31 4.21 14.25
CA ARG A 75 41.92 5.50 13.91
C ARG A 75 41.20 6.28 12.76
N SER A 76 40.26 5.70 12.12
CA SER A 76 39.44 6.45 11.13
C SER A 76 38.03 5.88 11.09
N ASN A 77 37.05 6.71 11.47
CA ASN A 77 35.65 6.50 11.13
C ASN A 77 35.47 6.65 9.61
N ILE A 78 36.39 6.09 8.83
CA ILE A 78 36.39 6.25 7.38
C ILE A 78 35.92 4.94 6.81
N MET A 79 34.70 4.96 6.24
CA MET A 79 34.40 4.15 5.07
C MET A 79 35.69 4.00 4.27
N MET A 80 35.97 2.86 3.64
CA MET A 80 37.08 2.72 2.69
C MET A 80 36.94 3.73 1.54
N ARG A 81 37.24 4.97 1.89
CA ARG A 81 37.69 6.01 1.01
C ARG A 81 39.16 6.22 1.32
N GLU A 82 39.97 5.23 1.04
CA GLU A 82 41.38 5.49 0.94
C GLU A 82 41.60 6.37 -0.28
N GLY A 83 42.06 7.60 0.00
CA GLY A 83 42.64 8.48 -1.01
C GLY A 83 41.79 8.71 -2.24
N GLY A 84 40.83 9.61 -2.14
CA GLY A 84 40.19 10.19 -3.32
C GLY A 84 39.39 9.21 -4.16
N THR A 85 38.06 9.30 -4.04
CA THR A 85 37.10 8.82 -5.06
C THR A 85 37.12 7.33 -5.42
N ALA A 86 37.22 6.42 -4.49
CA ALA A 86 36.79 5.05 -4.72
C ALA A 86 35.43 4.82 -4.07
N THR A 87 34.41 5.47 -4.55
CA THR A 87 33.09 4.84 -4.66
C THR A 87 33.38 3.56 -5.46
N LEU A 88 33.21 2.37 -4.86
CA LEU A 88 32.96 1.20 -5.69
C LEU A 88 31.83 1.65 -6.64
N PRO A 89 32.04 1.70 -7.94
CA PRO A 89 31.13 2.38 -8.85
C PRO A 89 29.73 1.72 -8.87
N ASN A 90 29.56 0.64 -8.15
CA ASN A 90 28.29 -0.06 -8.04
C ASN A 90 28.25 -0.90 -6.77
N ASN A 91 27.65 -0.38 -5.69
CA ASN A 91 27.35 -1.16 -4.48
C ASN A 91 26.04 -1.97 -4.61
N LYS A 92 25.49 -2.09 -5.83
CA LYS A 92 24.28 -2.84 -6.16
C LYS A 92 24.62 -4.16 -6.81
N TYR A 93 24.10 -5.21 -6.25
CA TYR A 93 24.33 -6.59 -6.66
C TYR A 93 23.01 -7.26 -6.96
N ILE A 94 22.90 -7.92 -8.11
CA ILE A 94 21.70 -8.68 -8.50
C ILE A 94 21.84 -10.09 -7.97
N VAL A 95 20.80 -10.61 -7.34
CA VAL A 95 20.70 -12.01 -6.94
C VAL A 95 20.41 -12.84 -8.21
N TYR A 96 21.33 -13.73 -8.56
CA TYR A 96 21.18 -14.58 -9.73
C TYR A 96 20.11 -15.65 -9.53
N GLY A 97 19.73 -16.35 -10.62
CA GLY A 97 18.71 -17.39 -10.60
C GLY A 97 19.06 -18.59 -9.72
N ASP A 98 20.35 -18.83 -9.46
CA ASP A 98 20.86 -19.85 -8.54
C ASP A 98 20.88 -19.40 -7.07
N GLY A 99 20.40 -18.18 -6.78
CA GLY A 99 20.34 -17.62 -5.44
C GLY A 99 21.64 -17.04 -4.93
N THR A 100 22.64 -16.82 -5.79
CA THR A 100 23.95 -16.27 -5.43
C THR A 100 24.11 -14.82 -5.84
N ILE A 101 25.08 -14.13 -5.25
CA ILE A 101 25.60 -12.81 -5.68
C ILE A 101 27.11 -12.88 -5.86
N LEU A 102 27.66 -12.05 -6.74
CA LEU A 102 29.10 -11.89 -6.92
C LEU A 102 29.59 -10.69 -6.14
N LEU A 103 30.47 -10.91 -5.18
CA LEU A 103 31.05 -9.87 -4.34
C LEU A 103 32.57 -9.80 -4.50
N PRO A 104 33.18 -8.59 -4.44
CA PRO A 104 34.62 -8.45 -4.38
C PRO A 104 35.22 -9.26 -3.23
N LEU A 105 36.33 -9.90 -3.46
CA LEU A 105 37.10 -10.75 -2.51
C LEU A 105 36.41 -12.07 -2.12
N LEU A 106 35.08 -12.14 -2.11
CA LEU A 106 34.31 -13.33 -1.71
C LEU A 106 33.85 -14.18 -2.88
N ASN A 107 33.95 -13.64 -4.12
CA ASN A 107 33.41 -14.28 -5.33
C ASN A 107 31.90 -14.58 -5.20
N SER A 108 31.48 -15.80 -5.44
CA SER A 108 30.07 -16.19 -5.36
C SER A 108 29.64 -16.51 -3.93
N VAL A 109 28.56 -15.88 -3.48
CA VAL A 109 27.98 -16.07 -2.14
C VAL A 109 26.51 -16.40 -2.26
N SER A 110 26.06 -17.52 -1.68
CA SER A 110 24.64 -17.87 -1.61
C SER A 110 23.93 -16.98 -0.59
N VAL A 111 22.82 -16.36 -1.04
CA VAL A 111 22.05 -15.39 -0.26
C VAL A 111 20.54 -15.64 -0.30
N GLN A 112 20.07 -16.50 -1.17
CA GLN A 112 18.64 -16.82 -1.27
C GLN A 112 18.09 -17.35 0.04
N GLY A 113 16.91 -16.88 0.43
CA GLY A 113 16.21 -17.28 1.64
C GLY A 113 16.75 -16.65 2.92
N LEU A 114 17.84 -15.88 2.87
CA LEU A 114 18.33 -15.12 4.02
C LEU A 114 17.47 -13.85 4.22
N SER A 115 17.32 -13.45 5.45
CA SER A 115 16.91 -12.08 5.79
C SER A 115 18.10 -11.13 5.64
N ILE A 116 17.83 -9.83 5.56
CA ILE A 116 18.89 -8.79 5.51
C ILE A 116 19.81 -8.88 6.73
N LYS A 117 19.26 -9.19 7.90
CA LYS A 117 20.05 -9.37 9.14
C LYS A 117 20.99 -10.57 9.03
N GLU A 118 20.50 -11.71 8.55
CA GLU A 118 21.31 -12.92 8.34
C GLU A 118 22.40 -12.67 7.30
N LEU A 119 22.07 -12.00 6.19
CA LEU A 119 23.03 -11.61 5.16
C LEU A 119 24.13 -10.73 5.73
N ASN A 120 23.78 -9.66 6.47
CA ASN A 120 24.77 -8.77 7.08
C ASN A 120 25.73 -9.52 8.01
N ASN A 121 25.22 -10.43 8.82
CA ASN A 121 26.02 -11.24 9.71
C ASN A 121 26.97 -12.18 8.93
N GLN A 122 26.43 -12.88 7.93
CA GLN A 122 27.21 -13.80 7.10
C GLN A 122 28.34 -13.08 6.36
N LEU A 123 28.02 -11.95 5.73
CA LEU A 123 29.04 -11.17 4.99
C LEU A 123 30.07 -10.56 5.91
N THR A 124 29.66 -10.04 7.09
CA THR A 124 30.60 -9.52 8.09
C THR A 124 31.59 -10.59 8.53
N GLN A 125 31.14 -11.83 8.78
CA GLN A 125 32.03 -12.92 9.12
C GLN A 125 33.00 -13.29 7.99
N LYS A 126 32.52 -13.43 6.76
CA LYS A 126 33.36 -13.76 5.60
C LYS A 126 34.40 -12.67 5.32
N TYR A 127 34.06 -11.39 5.46
CA TYR A 127 35.02 -10.29 5.25
C TYR A 127 36.07 -10.15 6.34
N ARG A 128 35.91 -10.79 7.50
CA ARG A 128 36.97 -10.83 8.54
C ARG A 128 38.28 -11.47 8.09
N GLU A 129 38.25 -12.32 7.09
CA GLU A 129 39.46 -12.90 6.49
C GLU A 129 40.28 -11.85 5.73
N PHE A 130 39.65 -10.80 5.23
CA PHE A 130 40.27 -9.76 4.39
C PHE A 130 40.38 -8.41 5.10
N LEU A 131 39.50 -8.12 6.07
CA LEU A 131 39.37 -6.84 6.74
C LEU A 131 39.47 -7.03 8.26
N LYS A 132 40.13 -6.10 8.94
CA LYS A 132 40.40 -6.22 10.38
C LYS A 132 39.16 -6.06 11.26
N SER A 133 38.22 -5.21 10.86
CA SER A 133 37.00 -4.92 11.63
C SER A 133 35.87 -4.58 10.66
N PRO A 134 35.42 -5.52 9.82
CA PRO A 134 34.39 -5.25 8.84
C PRO A 134 33.02 -5.07 9.50
N TYR A 135 32.22 -4.16 8.95
CA TYR A 135 30.81 -3.99 9.22
C TYR A 135 30.06 -3.91 7.89
N VAL A 136 29.06 -4.75 7.71
CA VAL A 136 28.26 -4.79 6.47
C VAL A 136 26.87 -4.30 6.77
N LYS A 137 26.35 -3.41 5.89
CA LYS A 137 24.99 -2.96 5.86
C LYS A 137 24.41 -3.22 4.48
N SER A 138 23.30 -3.93 4.40
CA SER A 138 22.62 -4.20 3.15
C SER A 138 21.15 -3.81 3.19
N SER A 139 20.56 -3.59 2.00
CA SER A 139 19.15 -3.33 1.81
C SER A 139 18.70 -3.84 0.46
N ILE A 140 17.43 -4.22 0.32
CA ILE A 140 16.82 -4.58 -0.96
C ILE A 140 16.24 -3.31 -1.59
N LYS A 141 16.51 -3.07 -2.88
CA LYS A 141 16.15 -1.79 -3.56
C LYS A 141 15.00 -1.90 -4.55
N ASN A 142 14.64 -3.08 -4.98
CA ASN A 142 13.63 -3.27 -6.01
C ASN A 142 12.31 -3.86 -5.48
N HIS A 143 12.15 -3.98 -4.17
CA HIS A 143 10.89 -4.38 -3.59
C HIS A 143 9.83 -3.30 -3.81
N LYS A 144 8.64 -3.72 -4.22
CA LYS A 144 7.54 -2.84 -4.61
C LYS A 144 6.19 -3.50 -4.37
N ILE A 145 5.16 -2.68 -4.34
CA ILE A 145 3.77 -3.10 -4.33
C ILE A 145 3.01 -2.42 -5.47
N TYR A 146 1.83 -2.91 -5.76
CA TYR A 146 0.94 -2.37 -6.76
C TYR A 146 -0.34 -1.85 -6.08
N VAL A 147 -0.69 -0.59 -6.34
CA VAL A 147 -1.94 0.01 -5.85
C VAL A 147 -2.85 0.30 -7.02
N LEU A 148 -4.02 -0.31 -7.02
CA LEU A 148 -4.98 -0.28 -8.13
C LEU A 148 -6.38 0.10 -7.62
N GLY A 149 -7.23 0.55 -8.53
CA GLY A 149 -8.63 0.88 -8.22
C GLY A 149 -8.84 2.35 -7.83
N GLU A 150 -9.61 2.63 -6.79
CA GLU A 150 -10.09 3.97 -6.43
C GLU A 150 -9.12 4.70 -5.49
N VAL A 151 -7.93 5.00 -6.01
CA VAL A 151 -6.94 5.92 -5.41
C VAL A 151 -6.62 7.04 -6.38
N VAL A 152 -6.09 8.14 -5.86
CA VAL A 152 -5.76 9.33 -6.66
C VAL A 152 -4.67 9.01 -7.67
N LYS A 153 -3.59 8.33 -7.25
CA LYS A 153 -2.47 7.91 -8.10
C LYS A 153 -2.32 6.39 -8.06
N LYS A 154 -2.81 5.73 -9.10
CA LYS A 154 -2.63 4.28 -9.28
C LYS A 154 -1.22 3.98 -9.76
N GLY A 155 -0.67 2.85 -9.37
CA GLY A 155 0.62 2.43 -9.90
C GLY A 155 1.48 1.61 -8.96
N VAL A 156 2.76 1.65 -9.21
CA VAL A 156 3.80 0.95 -8.46
C VAL A 156 4.33 1.85 -7.36
N ILE A 157 4.39 1.33 -6.13
CA ILE A 157 4.95 2.02 -4.97
C ILE A 157 6.17 1.21 -4.49
N PRO A 158 7.35 1.82 -4.42
CA PRO A 158 8.53 1.16 -3.86
C PRO A 158 8.35 0.98 -2.34
N ILE A 159 8.87 -0.12 -1.81
CA ILE A 159 8.96 -0.34 -0.37
C ILE A 159 10.26 0.30 0.13
N PRO A 160 10.21 1.36 0.95
CA PRO A 160 11.41 2.09 1.37
C PRO A 160 12.29 1.33 2.38
N GLY A 161 11.74 0.30 2.99
CA GLY A 161 12.41 -0.56 3.98
C GLY A 161 12.17 -2.04 3.70
N GLU A 162 11.92 -2.81 4.75
CA GLU A 162 11.56 -4.24 4.60
C GLU A 162 10.06 -4.43 4.33
N THR A 163 9.23 -3.52 4.83
CA THR A 163 7.77 -3.57 4.72
C THR A 163 7.18 -2.18 4.55
N ILE A 164 5.96 -2.13 4.03
CA ILE A 164 5.10 -0.94 3.96
C ILE A 164 3.70 -1.35 4.40
N SER A 165 2.99 -0.47 5.10
CA SER A 165 1.61 -0.75 5.48
C SER A 165 0.62 -0.41 4.36
N VAL A 166 -0.58 -1.03 4.38
CA VAL A 166 -1.69 -0.67 3.48
C VAL A 166 -2.03 0.81 3.59
N ILE A 167 -2.05 1.35 4.82
CA ILE A 167 -2.36 2.77 5.06
C ILE A 167 -1.32 3.66 4.42
N GLU A 168 -0.04 3.34 4.60
CA GLU A 168 1.06 4.10 3.99
C GLU A 168 1.04 4.02 2.47
N ALA A 169 0.74 2.84 1.91
CA ALA A 169 0.58 2.65 0.47
C ALA A 169 -0.55 3.50 -0.11
N ILE A 170 -1.71 3.54 0.58
CA ILE A 170 -2.84 4.40 0.19
C ILE A 170 -2.45 5.88 0.30
N ALA A 171 -1.76 6.28 1.37
CA ALA A 171 -1.31 7.66 1.55
C ALA A 171 -0.32 8.09 0.46
N GLN A 172 0.66 7.24 0.10
CA GLN A 172 1.59 7.50 -1.01
C GLN A 172 0.89 7.56 -2.37
N SER A 173 -0.25 6.87 -2.51
CA SER A 173 -1.13 6.96 -3.69
C SER A 173 -1.99 8.23 -3.72
N GLY A 174 -1.78 9.17 -2.79
CA GLY A 174 -2.56 10.40 -2.68
C GLY A 174 -3.93 10.22 -2.02
N GLY A 175 -4.17 9.10 -1.37
CA GLY A 175 -5.42 8.77 -0.66
C GLY A 175 -6.47 8.10 -1.54
N LEU A 176 -7.59 7.78 -0.90
CA LEU A 176 -8.77 7.19 -1.54
C LEU A 176 -9.59 8.26 -2.25
N THR A 177 -10.17 7.91 -3.40
CA THR A 177 -11.13 8.79 -4.08
C THR A 177 -12.50 8.79 -3.37
N ASP A 178 -13.40 9.73 -3.74
CA ASP A 178 -14.77 9.78 -3.23
C ASP A 178 -15.59 8.55 -3.63
N HIS A 179 -15.18 7.89 -4.69
CA HIS A 179 -15.83 6.68 -5.21
C HIS A 179 -15.23 5.39 -4.66
N ALA A 180 -14.28 5.45 -3.73
CA ALA A 180 -13.67 4.27 -3.13
C ALA A 180 -14.62 3.58 -2.15
N VAL A 181 -14.69 2.26 -2.24
CA VAL A 181 -15.29 1.38 -1.22
C VAL A 181 -14.27 1.18 -0.12
N ARG A 182 -14.56 1.68 1.10
CA ARG A 182 -13.60 1.75 2.22
C ARG A 182 -13.67 0.54 3.16
N ASP A 183 -14.74 -0.22 3.10
CA ASP A 183 -14.96 -1.42 3.92
C ASP A 183 -14.43 -2.72 3.28
N ARG A 184 -13.95 -2.65 2.03
CA ARG A 184 -13.47 -3.80 1.25
C ARG A 184 -12.21 -3.48 0.47
N ILE A 185 -11.12 -3.15 1.18
CA ILE A 185 -9.80 -3.05 0.58
C ILE A 185 -9.23 -4.47 0.43
N ARG A 186 -8.98 -4.90 -0.80
CA ARG A 186 -8.43 -6.23 -1.07
C ARG A 186 -6.92 -6.17 -1.15
N VAL A 187 -6.27 -7.01 -0.36
CA VAL A 187 -4.82 -7.23 -0.39
C VAL A 187 -4.56 -8.62 -0.93
N ILE A 188 -3.89 -8.69 -2.07
CA ILE A 188 -3.51 -9.95 -2.71
C ILE A 188 -2.00 -10.11 -2.55
N SER A 189 -1.56 -11.20 -1.96
CA SER A 189 -0.15 -11.53 -1.75
C SER A 189 0.13 -12.99 -2.10
N GLU A 190 1.37 -13.29 -2.42
CA GLU A 190 1.82 -14.66 -2.64
C GLU A 190 2.30 -15.26 -1.31
N GLU A 191 1.80 -16.46 -0.99
CA GLU A 191 2.18 -17.23 0.18
C GLU A 191 2.37 -18.70 -0.20
N GLY A 192 3.62 -19.16 -0.10
CA GLY A 192 3.95 -20.55 -0.42
C GLY A 192 3.61 -20.97 -1.86
N GLY A 193 3.82 -20.08 -2.84
CA GLY A 193 3.52 -20.32 -4.25
C GLY A 193 2.04 -20.21 -4.63
N LYS A 194 1.19 -19.72 -3.72
CA LYS A 194 -0.24 -19.48 -3.95
C LYS A 194 -0.60 -18.03 -3.67
N TYR A 195 -1.56 -17.50 -4.43
CA TYR A 195 -2.11 -16.18 -4.14
C TYR A 195 -3.19 -16.27 -3.07
N VAL A 196 -3.05 -15.47 -2.03
CA VAL A 196 -4.02 -15.30 -0.94
C VAL A 196 -4.58 -13.89 -1.02
N MET A 197 -5.90 -13.77 -0.86
CA MET A 197 -6.59 -12.49 -0.84
C MET A 197 -7.18 -12.25 0.56
N ASN A 198 -6.73 -11.17 1.18
CA ASN A 198 -7.26 -10.66 2.44
C ASN A 198 -8.11 -9.41 2.19
N THR A 199 -9.18 -9.24 2.95
CA THR A 199 -10.04 -8.05 2.88
C THR A 199 -9.92 -7.25 4.16
N LEU A 200 -9.68 -5.95 4.03
CA LEU A 200 -9.55 -5.01 5.14
C LEU A 200 -10.70 -4.02 5.12
N ASN A 201 -11.26 -3.73 6.30
CA ASN A 201 -12.30 -2.73 6.50
C ASN A 201 -11.69 -1.49 7.18
N LEU A 202 -11.50 -0.40 6.42
CA LEU A 202 -10.93 0.83 6.96
C LEU A 202 -11.93 1.68 7.76
N HIS A 203 -13.20 1.32 7.82
CA HIS A 203 -14.14 1.96 8.73
C HIS A 203 -13.90 1.56 10.18
N ASN A 204 -13.42 0.32 10.40
CA ASN A 204 -13.22 -0.22 11.73
C ASN A 204 -11.81 0.12 12.25
N PHE A 205 -11.74 0.70 13.45
CA PHE A 205 -10.47 1.03 14.11
C PHE A 205 -9.63 -0.22 14.41
N ASN A 206 -10.26 -1.36 14.74
CA ASN A 206 -9.56 -2.60 15.05
C ASN A 206 -8.76 -3.15 13.86
N THR A 207 -9.06 -2.70 12.64
CA THR A 207 -8.26 -3.02 11.45
C THR A 207 -6.81 -2.59 11.60
N LEU A 208 -6.53 -1.51 12.36
CA LEU A 208 -5.17 -1.03 12.60
C LEU A 208 -4.30 -2.03 13.38
N ASN A 209 -4.92 -2.94 14.11
CA ASN A 209 -4.25 -3.99 14.88
C ASN A 209 -4.04 -5.28 14.06
N SER A 210 -4.46 -5.30 12.80
CA SER A 210 -4.38 -6.49 11.96
C SER A 210 -2.97 -6.68 11.40
N HIS A 211 -2.45 -7.91 11.50
CA HIS A 211 -1.20 -8.32 10.84
C HIS A 211 -1.26 -8.17 9.30
N ASN A 212 -2.48 -8.20 8.73
CA ASN A 212 -2.70 -8.06 7.28
C ASN A 212 -2.48 -6.63 6.77
N LEU A 213 -2.20 -5.66 7.66
CA LEU A 213 -1.82 -4.31 7.25
C LEU A 213 -0.44 -4.23 6.62
N MET A 214 0.47 -5.16 6.92
CA MET A 214 1.83 -5.14 6.39
C MET A 214 1.90 -5.84 5.04
N LEU A 215 2.38 -5.12 4.04
CA LEU A 215 2.47 -5.58 2.67
C LEU A 215 3.84 -6.19 2.38
N LYS A 216 3.82 -7.33 1.70
CA LYS A 216 5.00 -8.04 1.19
C LYS A 216 5.37 -7.52 -0.19
N ASN A 217 6.59 -7.82 -0.63
CA ASN A 217 7.00 -7.55 -2.02
C ASN A 217 6.01 -8.18 -3.02
N ASN A 218 5.72 -7.45 -4.09
CA ASN A 218 4.76 -7.79 -5.14
C ASN A 218 3.30 -7.91 -4.69
N SER A 219 2.93 -7.49 -3.46
CA SER A 219 1.53 -7.42 -3.05
C SER A 219 0.74 -6.43 -3.91
N ILE A 220 -0.53 -6.74 -4.14
CA ILE A 220 -1.47 -5.88 -4.84
C ILE A 220 -2.50 -5.39 -3.83
N VAL A 221 -2.64 -4.07 -3.72
CA VAL A 221 -3.72 -3.42 -2.96
C VAL A 221 -4.75 -2.94 -3.97
N TYR A 222 -5.94 -3.53 -3.92
CA TYR A 222 -7.03 -3.18 -4.83
C TYR A 222 -8.19 -2.54 -4.07
N ILE A 223 -8.56 -1.35 -4.50
CA ILE A 223 -9.65 -0.55 -3.94
C ILE A 223 -10.81 -0.56 -4.93
N GLU A 224 -11.93 -1.17 -4.53
CA GLU A 224 -13.11 -1.27 -5.38
C GLU A 224 -13.79 0.09 -5.59
N PRO A 225 -14.34 0.34 -6.79
CA PRO A 225 -15.23 1.47 -7.01
C PRO A 225 -16.62 1.20 -6.42
N LYS A 226 -17.29 2.24 -5.93
CA LYS A 226 -18.71 2.20 -5.60
C LYS A 226 -19.54 1.91 -6.85
N GLU A 227 -20.65 1.21 -6.67
CA GLU A 227 -21.60 0.90 -7.75
C GLU A 227 -22.10 2.16 -8.46
N SER A 228 -22.28 3.26 -7.72
CA SER A 228 -22.68 4.56 -8.27
C SER A 228 -21.73 5.09 -9.37
N LYS A 229 -20.45 4.73 -9.33
CA LYS A 229 -19.48 5.10 -10.37
C LYS A 229 -19.76 4.34 -11.67
N ALA A 230 -20.05 3.04 -11.59
CA ALA A 230 -20.38 2.22 -12.76
C ALA A 230 -21.65 2.73 -13.44
N ILE A 231 -22.63 3.18 -12.66
CA ILE A 231 -23.86 3.80 -13.17
C ILE A 231 -23.56 5.14 -13.85
N LYS A 232 -22.73 6.01 -13.25
CA LYS A 232 -22.34 7.30 -13.85
C LYS A 232 -21.63 7.12 -15.19
N VAL A 233 -20.73 6.14 -15.32
CA VAL A 233 -20.06 5.84 -16.59
C VAL A 233 -21.09 5.48 -17.65
N LYS A 234 -22.03 4.57 -17.34
CA LYS A 234 -23.11 4.19 -18.28
C LYS A 234 -23.98 5.38 -18.66
N ILE A 235 -24.39 6.22 -17.70
CA ILE A 235 -25.21 7.41 -17.98
C ILE A 235 -24.45 8.37 -18.90
N ASN A 236 -23.17 8.61 -18.67
CA ASN A 236 -22.38 9.51 -19.51
C ASN A 236 -22.28 9.01 -20.96
N ASP A 237 -22.25 7.70 -21.19
CA ASP A 237 -22.26 7.13 -22.55
C ASP A 237 -23.57 7.41 -23.29
N TYR A 238 -24.70 7.52 -22.58
CA TYR A 238 -26.02 7.81 -23.16
C TYR A 238 -26.39 9.32 -23.14
N LEU A 239 -25.65 10.14 -22.39
CA LEU A 239 -25.95 11.57 -22.26
C LEU A 239 -26.00 12.32 -23.59
N PRO A 240 -25.08 12.10 -24.56
CA PRO A 240 -25.15 12.74 -25.87
C PRO A 240 -26.44 12.38 -26.64
N ILE A 241 -26.88 11.12 -26.50
CA ILE A 241 -28.10 10.65 -27.15
C ILE A 241 -29.34 11.34 -26.54
N ILE A 242 -29.38 11.43 -25.20
CA ILE A 242 -30.47 12.10 -24.47
C ILE A 242 -30.52 13.59 -24.85
N GLN A 243 -29.38 14.25 -24.95
CA GLN A 243 -29.28 15.65 -25.37
C GLN A 243 -29.72 15.86 -26.82
N ALA A 244 -29.35 14.96 -27.73
CA ALA A 244 -29.76 15.02 -29.11
C ALA A 244 -31.31 14.87 -29.26
N VAL A 245 -31.91 13.91 -28.53
CA VAL A 245 -33.35 13.71 -28.51
C VAL A 245 -34.07 14.92 -27.91
N SER A 246 -33.56 15.49 -26.81
CA SER A 246 -34.18 16.67 -26.18
C SER A 246 -34.12 17.93 -27.07
N SER A 247 -33.03 18.12 -27.83
CA SER A 247 -32.88 19.22 -28.76
C SER A 247 -33.86 19.12 -29.93
N VAL A 248 -34.08 17.94 -30.47
CA VAL A 248 -35.07 17.69 -31.52
C VAL A 248 -36.49 17.96 -31.00
N LEU A 249 -36.81 17.44 -29.81
CA LEU A 249 -38.10 17.67 -29.19
C LEU A 249 -38.38 19.16 -28.93
N SER A 250 -37.41 19.91 -28.45
CA SER A 250 -37.53 21.36 -28.21
C SER A 250 -37.78 22.13 -29.50
N THR A 251 -37.15 21.73 -30.60
CA THR A 251 -37.36 22.32 -31.92
C THR A 251 -38.79 22.08 -32.41
N PHE A 252 -39.31 20.87 -32.25
CA PHE A 252 -40.72 20.57 -32.62
C PHE A 252 -41.72 21.34 -31.77
N VAL A 253 -41.49 21.51 -30.48
CA VAL A 253 -42.35 22.29 -29.59
C VAL A 253 -42.37 23.76 -30.03
N ASN A 254 -41.18 24.35 -30.30
CA ASN A 254 -41.08 25.74 -30.75
C ASN A 254 -41.78 25.98 -32.10
N ILE A 255 -41.67 25.07 -33.07
CA ILE A 255 -42.35 25.17 -34.35
C ILE A 255 -43.89 25.17 -34.15
N LYS A 256 -44.39 24.35 -33.25
CA LYS A 256 -45.85 24.25 -32.97
C LYS A 256 -46.40 25.51 -32.29
N TYR A 257 -45.59 26.24 -31.52
CA TYR A 257 -46.02 27.47 -30.83
C TYR A 257 -45.79 28.75 -31.66
N LEU A 258 -44.92 28.71 -32.67
CA LEU A 258 -44.66 29.83 -33.58
C LEU A 258 -45.56 29.81 -34.84
N GLY A 259 -46.32 28.72 -35.05
CA GLY A 259 -47.23 28.55 -36.19
C GLY A 259 -48.73 28.84 -35.92
N ASN A 260 -49.06 29.48 -34.78
CA ASN A 260 -50.39 29.94 -34.44
C ASN A 260 -50.43 31.47 -34.37
#